data_79ed607c9fa2e88a2f3d792e81f06ef0
#
_entry.id   79ed607c9fa2e88a2f3d792e81f06ef0
#
_cell.length_a   1.000
_cell.length_b   1.000
_cell.length_c   1.000
_cell.angle_alpha   90.00
_cell.angle_beta   90.00
_cell.angle_gamma   90.00
#
_symmetry.space_group_name_H-M   'P 1'
#
loop_
_entity.id
_entity.type
_entity.pdbx_description
1 polymer ?
#
loop_
_entity_poly.entity_id
_entity_poly.type
_entity_poly.pdbx_seq_one_letter_code
_entity_poly.pdbx_strand_id
1 'polypeptide(L)'
;VWKKEGSRYKVKRMDVFNSRRDDYSPMFLSDDYSQLYFTSTRNEAQGSDLNGVTGTKSADIFFSEKDDKGKWSKPEAIGTGLNTDYEEGACCFTPDGKQMYLTQCTTDPASPRYAQIVTSNRSDAAWSKPSNLEISKDTLSCFAHPAISPDGEWLYFVSDMPGGKGGLDIWRVRITPAGLGGV
;
A
#
# COMPACT_ATOMS: atom_id res chain seq x y z
N VAL A 1 6.47 -32.13 -9.54
CA VAL A 1 5.12 -32.39 -9.03
C VAL A 1 4.16 -31.38 -9.64
N TRP A 2 4.34 -30.11 -9.48
CA TRP A 2 3.42 -29.04 -9.95
C TRP A 2 3.14 -29.01 -11.45
N LYS A 3 4.14 -29.42 -12.28
CA LYS A 3 3.96 -29.54 -13.74
C LYS A 3 3.04 -30.72 -14.16
N LYS A 4 2.85 -31.71 -13.29
CA LYS A 4 2.06 -32.92 -13.59
C LYS A 4 0.60 -32.80 -13.15
N GLU A 5 0.30 -32.05 -12.09
CA GLU A 5 -1.05 -32.00 -11.50
C GLU A 5 -1.90 -30.87 -12.08
N GLY A 6 -1.32 -29.95 -12.85
CA GLY A 6 -2.03 -28.80 -13.36
C GLY A 6 -2.44 -27.82 -12.25
N SER A 7 -2.81 -26.62 -12.62
CA SER A 7 -3.33 -25.60 -11.71
C SER A 7 -4.76 -25.28 -12.08
N ARG A 8 -5.61 -25.03 -11.07
CA ARG A 8 -6.95 -24.45 -11.27
C ARG A 8 -6.88 -23.03 -11.83
N TYR A 9 -5.72 -22.39 -11.70
CA TYR A 9 -5.51 -21.02 -12.11
C TYR A 9 -4.74 -20.97 -13.43
N LYS A 10 -5.15 -20.06 -14.30
CA LYS A 10 -4.45 -19.73 -15.52
C LYS A 10 -3.72 -18.40 -15.32
N VAL A 11 -2.41 -18.45 -15.22
CA VAL A 11 -1.58 -17.25 -15.10
C VAL A 11 -1.47 -16.59 -16.46
N LYS A 12 -1.77 -15.30 -16.52
CA LYS A 12 -1.62 -14.47 -17.72
C LYS A 12 -0.82 -13.23 -17.37
N ARG A 13 0.20 -12.94 -18.18
CA ARG A 13 0.94 -11.69 -18.09
C ARG A 13 0.05 -10.52 -18.48
N MET A 14 0.09 -9.44 -17.69
CA MET A 14 -0.65 -8.21 -17.92
C MET A 14 0.34 -7.08 -18.24
N ASP A 15 0.71 -6.98 -19.53
CA ASP A 15 1.75 -6.03 -19.97
C ASP A 15 1.41 -4.56 -19.69
N VAL A 16 0.12 -4.23 -19.55
CA VAL A 16 -0.32 -2.87 -19.21
C VAL A 16 0.18 -2.43 -17.83
N PHE A 17 0.29 -3.35 -16.87
CA PHE A 17 0.75 -3.04 -15.51
C PHE A 17 2.24 -3.20 -15.33
N ASN A 18 2.85 -4.15 -16.05
CA ASN A 18 4.26 -4.49 -15.86
C ASN A 18 5.16 -3.45 -16.52
N SER A 19 6.10 -2.93 -15.76
CA SER A 19 7.17 -2.05 -16.24
C SER A 19 8.47 -2.86 -16.47
N ARG A 20 9.58 -2.15 -16.70
CA ARG A 20 10.94 -2.72 -16.66
C ARG A 20 11.55 -2.71 -15.27
N ARG A 21 10.82 -2.21 -14.29
CA ARG A 21 11.19 -2.08 -12.88
C ARG A 21 10.32 -3.01 -12.06
N ASP A 22 10.37 -2.88 -10.76
CA ASP A 22 9.58 -3.69 -9.85
C ASP A 22 8.15 -3.16 -9.78
N ASP A 23 7.19 -4.07 -9.91
CA ASP A 23 5.76 -3.81 -9.77
C ASP A 23 5.18 -4.87 -8.83
N TYR A 24 4.61 -4.47 -7.69
CA TYR A 24 4.22 -5.39 -6.61
C TYR A 24 3.06 -4.85 -5.76
N SER A 25 2.61 -5.63 -4.79
CA SER A 25 1.52 -5.31 -3.86
C SER A 25 0.23 -4.82 -4.54
N PRO A 26 -0.33 -5.55 -5.52
CA PRO A 26 -1.56 -5.13 -6.18
C PRO A 26 -2.75 -5.23 -5.23
N MET A 27 -3.63 -4.22 -5.26
CA MET A 27 -4.87 -4.16 -4.49
C MET A 27 -5.98 -3.53 -5.33
N PHE A 28 -7.13 -4.19 -5.41
CA PHE A 28 -8.33 -3.59 -5.98
C PHE A 28 -8.99 -2.64 -4.98
N LEU A 29 -9.54 -1.53 -5.48
CA LEU A 29 -10.24 -0.57 -4.65
C LEU A 29 -11.54 -1.16 -4.09
N SER A 30 -12.24 -1.94 -4.88
CA SER A 30 -13.57 -2.49 -4.59
C SER A 30 -13.81 -3.81 -5.33
N ASP A 31 -14.89 -4.50 -4.97
CA ASP A 31 -15.27 -5.81 -5.51
C ASP A 31 -15.73 -5.78 -6.98
N ASP A 32 -15.89 -4.61 -7.58
CA ASP A 32 -16.16 -4.48 -9.02
C ASP A 32 -14.91 -4.67 -9.89
N TYR A 33 -13.72 -4.71 -9.26
CA TYR A 33 -12.43 -4.90 -9.91
C TYR A 33 -12.16 -3.90 -11.05
N SER A 34 -12.70 -2.69 -10.95
CA SER A 34 -12.57 -1.65 -11.97
C SER A 34 -11.33 -0.79 -11.79
N GLN A 35 -10.81 -0.68 -10.57
CA GLN A 35 -9.62 0.11 -10.23
C GLN A 35 -8.60 -0.75 -9.49
N LEU A 36 -7.36 -0.77 -10.01
CA LEU A 36 -6.23 -1.48 -9.43
C LEU A 36 -5.17 -0.49 -9.00
N TYR A 37 -4.75 -0.58 -7.75
CA TYR A 37 -3.62 0.13 -7.17
C TYR A 37 -2.47 -0.84 -6.96
N PHE A 38 -1.24 -0.38 -7.11
CA PHE A 38 -0.06 -1.20 -6.90
C PHE A 38 1.17 -0.33 -6.66
N THR A 39 2.20 -0.90 -6.08
CA THR A 39 3.48 -0.24 -5.81
C THR A 39 4.43 -0.47 -6.98
N SER A 40 5.19 0.56 -7.35
CA SER A 40 6.16 0.46 -8.44
C SER A 40 7.35 1.40 -8.29
N THR A 41 8.53 0.89 -8.70
CA THR A 41 9.78 1.67 -8.80
C THR A 41 10.03 2.16 -10.23
N ARG A 42 8.98 2.27 -11.07
CA ARG A 42 9.09 2.71 -12.46
C ARG A 42 9.63 4.14 -12.59
N ASN A 43 10.06 4.50 -13.79
CA ASN A 43 10.72 5.80 -14.01
C ASN A 43 9.82 7.01 -13.73
N GLU A 44 8.50 6.83 -13.80
CA GLU A 44 7.49 7.84 -13.49
C GLU A 44 7.27 8.03 -11.97
N ALA A 45 7.91 7.21 -11.11
CA ALA A 45 7.87 7.41 -9.66
C ALA A 45 8.51 8.76 -9.28
N GLN A 46 8.02 9.34 -8.18
CA GLN A 46 8.46 10.64 -7.68
C GLN A 46 9.92 10.56 -7.18
N GLY A 47 10.52 11.72 -6.95
CA GLY A 47 11.91 11.81 -6.56
C GLY A 47 12.89 11.65 -7.73
N SER A 48 14.10 12.10 -7.55
CA SER A 48 15.19 12.03 -8.54
C SER A 48 16.30 11.09 -8.10
N ASP A 49 16.39 10.82 -6.81
CA ASP A 49 17.49 10.06 -6.23
C ASP A 49 17.30 8.57 -6.49
N LEU A 50 18.41 7.92 -6.81
CA LEU A 50 18.44 6.48 -6.99
C LEU A 50 19.01 5.81 -5.74
N ASN A 51 18.37 4.72 -5.33
CA ASN A 51 18.90 3.87 -4.27
C ASN A 51 20.29 3.37 -4.66
N GLY A 52 21.29 3.61 -3.80
CA GLY A 52 22.69 3.28 -4.08
C GLY A 52 22.99 1.79 -4.25
N VAL A 53 22.07 0.91 -3.82
CA VAL A 53 22.21 -0.55 -3.93
C VAL A 53 21.46 -1.08 -5.15
N THR A 54 20.20 -0.69 -5.32
CA THR A 54 19.33 -1.22 -6.39
C THR A 54 19.42 -0.41 -7.69
N GLY A 55 19.86 0.83 -7.64
CA GLY A 55 19.87 1.74 -8.79
C GLY A 55 18.45 2.10 -9.29
N THR A 56 17.43 1.92 -8.45
CA THR A 56 16.03 2.28 -8.75
C THR A 56 15.62 3.51 -7.96
N LYS A 57 14.61 4.22 -8.42
CA LYS A 57 13.92 5.24 -7.64
C LYS A 57 13.21 4.62 -6.42
N SER A 58 12.81 5.46 -5.48
CA SER A 58 11.86 5.08 -4.44
C SER A 58 10.57 4.57 -5.05
N ALA A 59 9.90 3.69 -4.34
CA ALA A 59 8.65 3.09 -4.80
C ALA A 59 7.48 4.01 -4.49
N ASP A 60 6.59 4.16 -5.47
CA ASP A 60 5.36 4.93 -5.39
C ASP A 60 4.12 4.04 -5.58
N ILE A 61 2.97 4.56 -5.16
CA ILE A 61 1.68 3.97 -5.49
C ILE A 61 1.23 4.48 -6.87
N PHE A 62 0.88 3.52 -7.72
CA PHE A 62 0.28 3.74 -9.04
C PHE A 62 -1.13 3.17 -9.07
N PHE A 63 -1.96 3.71 -9.93
CA PHE A 63 -3.29 3.16 -10.17
C PHE A 63 -3.58 3.07 -11.67
N SER A 64 -4.52 2.21 -12.00
CA SER A 64 -5.10 2.04 -13.34
C SER A 64 -6.57 1.72 -13.18
N GLU A 65 -7.38 2.18 -14.12
CA GLU A 65 -8.82 1.93 -14.13
C GLU A 65 -9.28 1.36 -15.48
N LYS A 66 -10.38 0.66 -15.45
CA LYS A 66 -11.05 0.15 -16.67
C LYS A 66 -11.98 1.21 -17.23
N ASP A 67 -11.94 1.33 -18.56
CA ASP A 67 -12.96 2.06 -19.31
C ASP A 67 -14.29 1.26 -19.37
N ASP A 68 -15.31 1.86 -19.95
CA ASP A 68 -16.64 1.24 -20.15
C ASP A 68 -16.60 -0.08 -20.98
N LYS A 69 -15.51 -0.33 -21.69
CA LYS A 69 -15.26 -1.55 -22.47
C LYS A 69 -14.45 -2.59 -21.70
N GLY A 70 -14.12 -2.30 -20.45
CA GLY A 70 -13.31 -3.16 -19.57
C GLY A 70 -11.81 -3.18 -19.91
N LYS A 71 -11.31 -2.20 -20.69
CA LYS A 71 -9.90 -2.06 -21.03
C LYS A 71 -9.21 -1.19 -19.97
N TRP A 72 -8.08 -1.67 -19.46
CA TRP A 72 -7.25 -0.95 -18.50
C TRP A 72 -6.56 0.27 -19.10
N SER A 73 -6.57 1.36 -18.38
CA SER A 73 -5.77 2.56 -18.68
C SER A 73 -4.27 2.28 -18.49
N LYS A 74 -3.42 3.14 -19.05
CA LYS A 74 -2.00 3.17 -18.64
C LYS A 74 -1.94 3.57 -17.16
N PRO A 75 -1.12 2.86 -16.34
CA PRO A 75 -0.96 3.24 -14.94
C PRO A 75 -0.42 4.66 -14.77
N GLU A 76 -0.98 5.37 -13.81
CA GLU A 76 -0.59 6.72 -13.42
C GLU A 76 -0.21 6.77 -11.96
N ALA A 77 0.77 7.62 -11.61
CA ALA A 77 1.13 7.84 -10.22
C ALA A 77 -0.05 8.50 -9.48
N ILE A 78 -0.32 8.05 -8.28
CA ILE A 78 -1.34 8.67 -7.44
C ILE A 78 -0.88 10.07 -7.01
N GLY A 79 -1.73 11.07 -7.20
CA GLY A 79 -1.41 12.46 -6.87
C GLY A 79 -1.62 12.81 -5.39
N THR A 80 -1.83 14.09 -5.11
CA THR A 80 -2.27 14.65 -3.82
C THR A 80 -1.29 14.51 -2.64
N GLY A 81 0.02 14.31 -2.90
CA GLY A 81 1.04 14.17 -1.86
C GLY A 81 0.97 12.84 -1.11
N LEU A 82 0.33 11.83 -1.70
CA LEU A 82 0.38 10.46 -1.21
C LEU A 82 1.71 9.80 -1.56
N ASN A 83 2.23 10.07 -2.76
CA ASN A 83 3.60 9.76 -3.11
C ASN A 83 4.51 10.92 -2.69
N THR A 84 5.70 10.61 -2.21
CA THR A 84 6.73 11.55 -1.73
C THR A 84 8.09 11.24 -2.38
N ASP A 85 9.14 11.89 -1.93
CA ASP A 85 10.51 11.55 -2.36
C ASP A 85 11.05 10.28 -1.66
N TYR A 86 10.30 9.71 -0.73
CA TYR A 86 10.63 8.50 -0.01
C TYR A 86 9.90 7.28 -0.58
N GLU A 87 9.83 6.21 0.18
CA GLU A 87 9.20 4.96 -0.25
C GLU A 87 7.74 4.90 0.22
N GLU A 88 6.82 4.72 -0.70
CA GLU A 88 5.44 4.37 -0.43
C GLU A 88 5.11 2.98 -0.96
N GLY A 89 4.33 2.22 -0.20
CA GLY A 89 3.97 0.89 -0.66
C GLY A 89 2.87 0.21 0.14
N ALA A 90 2.42 -0.92 -0.40
CA ALA A 90 1.42 -1.78 0.21
C ALA A 90 0.23 -0.99 0.75
N CYS A 91 -0.69 -0.60 -0.12
CA CYS A 91 -1.94 0.02 0.28
C CYS A 91 -3.08 -1.00 0.42
N CYS A 92 -4.08 -0.67 1.24
CA CYS A 92 -5.37 -1.36 1.30
C CYS A 92 -6.49 -0.36 1.50
N PHE A 93 -7.73 -0.81 1.31
CA PHE A 93 -8.92 0.04 1.34
C PHE A 93 -9.96 -0.51 2.29
N THR A 94 -10.77 0.38 2.87
CA THR A 94 -12.01 -0.03 3.52
C THR A 94 -12.96 -0.67 2.50
N PRO A 95 -13.86 -1.60 2.93
CA PRO A 95 -14.80 -2.26 2.01
C PRO A 95 -15.68 -1.31 1.20
N ASP A 96 -15.95 -0.12 1.71
CA ASP A 96 -16.70 0.93 1.01
C ASP A 96 -15.84 1.77 0.04
N GLY A 97 -14.54 1.49 -0.05
CA GLY A 97 -13.60 2.20 -0.92
C GLY A 97 -13.35 3.67 -0.58
N LYS A 98 -13.75 4.12 0.64
CA LYS A 98 -13.66 5.53 1.02
C LYS A 98 -12.41 5.88 1.81
N GLN A 99 -11.72 4.93 2.36
CA GLN A 99 -10.47 5.15 3.08
C GLN A 99 -9.38 4.22 2.59
N MET A 100 -8.20 4.77 2.40
CA MET A 100 -6.96 4.06 2.09
C MET A 100 -6.05 4.07 3.31
N TYR A 101 -5.39 2.96 3.53
CA TYR A 101 -4.25 2.83 4.43
C TYR A 101 -3.05 2.42 3.60
N LEU A 102 -1.92 3.08 3.81
CA LEU A 102 -0.69 2.76 3.08
C LEU A 102 0.53 2.89 3.98
N THR A 103 1.58 2.17 3.64
CA THR A 103 2.89 2.33 4.26
C THR A 103 3.58 3.53 3.64
N GLN A 104 4.12 4.41 4.47
CA GLN A 104 5.01 5.50 4.08
C GLN A 104 6.31 5.38 4.87
N CYS A 105 7.43 5.34 4.15
CA CYS A 105 8.76 5.30 4.76
C CYS A 105 9.41 6.68 4.72
N THR A 106 10.40 6.89 5.55
CA THR A 106 11.23 8.09 5.53
C THR A 106 12.64 7.78 6.00
N THR A 107 13.61 8.46 5.43
CA THR A 107 14.98 8.47 5.90
C THR A 107 15.33 9.78 6.63
N ASP A 108 14.34 10.63 6.91
CA ASP A 108 14.53 11.87 7.63
C ASP A 108 15.07 11.54 9.04
N PRO A 109 16.28 12.02 9.40
CA PRO A 109 16.85 11.81 10.74
C PRO A 109 16.01 12.38 11.89
N ALA A 110 15.11 13.33 11.59
CA ALA A 110 14.18 13.88 12.58
C ALA A 110 12.98 12.94 12.83
N SER A 111 12.73 11.98 11.96
CA SER A 111 11.69 10.98 12.17
C SER A 111 12.19 9.85 13.07
N PRO A 112 11.52 9.55 14.18
CA PRO A 112 11.95 8.48 15.08
C PRO A 112 11.75 7.07 14.48
N ARG A 113 10.95 6.92 13.45
CA ARG A 113 10.64 5.63 12.84
C ARG A 113 10.81 5.66 11.32
N TYR A 114 11.31 4.55 10.79
CA TYR A 114 11.53 4.38 9.36
C TYR A 114 10.23 4.22 8.56
N ALA A 115 9.26 3.48 9.06
CA ALA A 115 8.00 3.20 8.38
C ALA A 115 6.80 3.46 9.29
N GLN A 116 5.76 4.05 8.74
CA GLN A 116 4.50 4.32 9.42
C GLN A 116 3.32 4.04 8.48
N ILE A 117 2.17 3.75 9.06
CA ILE A 117 0.92 3.67 8.30
C ILE A 117 0.27 5.04 8.33
N VAL A 118 -0.07 5.53 7.15
CA VAL A 118 -0.85 6.75 6.97
C VAL A 118 -2.20 6.43 6.35
N THR A 119 -3.17 7.32 6.52
CA THR A 119 -4.51 7.18 5.95
C THR A 119 -4.84 8.34 5.04
N SER A 120 -5.64 8.06 4.02
CA SER A 120 -6.24 9.06 3.15
C SER A 120 -7.71 8.75 2.92
N ASN A 121 -8.54 9.78 2.89
CA ASN A 121 -9.96 9.66 2.64
C ASN A 121 -10.27 10.02 1.19
N ARG A 122 -11.25 9.34 0.59
CA ARG A 122 -11.70 9.58 -0.77
C ARG A 122 -12.94 10.45 -0.79
N SER A 123 -12.89 11.54 -1.56
CA SER A 123 -14.03 12.38 -1.86
C SER A 123 -14.03 12.70 -3.36
N ASP A 124 -15.15 12.55 -4.02
CA ASP A 124 -15.34 12.85 -5.46
C ASP A 124 -14.25 12.25 -6.36
N ALA A 125 -13.93 10.97 -6.12
CA ALA A 125 -12.87 10.21 -6.78
C ALA A 125 -11.42 10.68 -6.51
N ALA A 126 -11.22 11.68 -5.66
CA ALA A 126 -9.90 12.18 -5.26
C ALA A 126 -9.54 11.72 -3.84
N TRP A 127 -8.25 11.44 -3.61
CA TRP A 127 -7.70 11.14 -2.30
C TRP A 127 -7.24 12.42 -1.60
N SER A 128 -7.52 12.53 -0.31
CA SER A 128 -7.01 13.63 0.52
C SER A 128 -5.49 13.51 0.73
N LYS A 129 -4.87 14.58 1.23
CA LYS A 129 -3.52 14.47 1.79
C LYS A 129 -3.49 13.40 2.89
N PRO A 130 -2.39 12.62 2.99
CA PRO A 130 -2.28 11.59 4.01
C PRO A 130 -2.23 12.21 5.41
N SER A 131 -2.74 11.47 6.39
CA SER A 131 -2.61 11.76 7.80
C SER A 131 -2.04 10.56 8.53
N ASN A 132 -1.19 10.80 9.53
CA ASN A 132 -0.60 9.74 10.33
C ASN A 132 -1.69 8.98 11.09
N LEU A 133 -1.55 7.65 11.12
CA LEU A 133 -2.39 6.76 11.92
C LEU A 133 -1.67 6.43 13.21
N GLU A 134 -2.20 6.91 14.33
CA GLU A 134 -1.67 6.55 15.64
C GLU A 134 -2.20 5.16 16.05
N ILE A 135 -1.37 4.13 15.86
CA ILE A 135 -1.68 2.74 16.23
C ILE A 135 -1.28 2.48 17.69
N SER A 136 -0.15 3.02 18.10
CA SER A 136 0.43 2.86 19.43
C SER A 136 1.12 4.14 19.88
N LYS A 137 1.23 4.34 21.18
CA LYS A 137 2.04 5.43 21.76
C LYS A 137 3.55 5.19 21.65
N ASP A 138 3.95 4.00 21.22
CA ASP A 138 5.35 3.72 20.92
C ASP A 138 5.78 4.53 19.70
N THR A 139 6.81 5.34 19.86
CA THR A 139 7.31 6.26 18.82
C THR A 139 8.49 5.70 18.04
N LEU A 140 9.04 4.55 18.42
CA LEU A 140 10.25 3.99 17.82
C LEU A 140 9.96 2.85 16.86
N SER A 141 8.93 2.06 17.13
CA SER A 141 8.58 0.91 16.29
C SER A 141 8.06 1.32 14.92
N CYS A 142 8.38 0.51 13.94
CA CYS A 142 7.87 0.63 12.58
C CYS A 142 6.49 -0.01 12.46
N PHE A 143 5.64 0.56 11.62
CA PHE A 143 4.32 0.05 11.26
C PHE A 143 4.18 0.03 9.74
N ALA A 144 3.92 -1.14 9.16
CA ALA A 144 3.92 -1.31 7.71
C ALA A 144 2.91 -2.37 7.24
N HIS A 145 2.74 -2.45 5.93
CA HIS A 145 1.96 -3.48 5.24
C HIS A 145 0.52 -3.62 5.77
N PRO A 146 -0.29 -2.54 5.75
CA PRO A 146 -1.65 -2.58 6.23
C PRO A 146 -2.52 -3.51 5.37
N ALA A 147 -3.43 -4.22 6.02
CA ALA A 147 -4.47 -5.02 5.38
C ALA A 147 -5.76 -4.95 6.19
N ILE A 148 -6.87 -4.63 5.55
CA ILE A 148 -8.19 -4.57 6.18
C ILE A 148 -8.89 -5.92 6.03
N SER A 149 -9.56 -6.38 7.10
CA SER A 149 -10.42 -7.55 7.01
C SER A 149 -11.63 -7.30 6.09
N PRO A 150 -12.19 -8.35 5.45
CA PRO A 150 -13.32 -8.18 4.52
C PRO A 150 -14.56 -7.54 5.14
N ASP A 151 -14.76 -7.69 6.46
CA ASP A 151 -15.84 -7.05 7.21
C ASP A 151 -15.55 -5.59 7.59
N GLY A 152 -14.32 -5.11 7.36
CA GLY A 152 -13.88 -3.75 7.71
C GLY A 152 -13.62 -3.54 9.20
N GLU A 153 -13.68 -4.59 10.04
CA GLU A 153 -13.56 -4.44 11.49
C GLU A 153 -12.13 -4.45 12.01
N TRP A 154 -11.17 -5.00 11.23
CA TRP A 154 -9.81 -5.19 11.68
C TRP A 154 -8.80 -4.64 10.69
N LEU A 155 -7.84 -3.89 11.22
CA LEU A 155 -6.60 -3.53 10.52
C LEU A 155 -5.50 -4.48 10.97
N TYR A 156 -4.96 -5.27 10.05
CA TYR A 156 -3.75 -6.07 10.22
C TYR A 156 -2.55 -5.26 9.72
N PHE A 157 -1.41 -5.42 10.38
CA PHE A 157 -0.19 -4.73 10.00
C PHE A 157 1.04 -5.49 10.52
N VAL A 158 2.21 -5.11 10.04
CA VAL A 158 3.50 -5.63 10.49
C VAL A 158 4.17 -4.60 11.36
N SER A 159 4.73 -5.02 12.50
CA SER A 159 5.45 -4.14 13.41
C SER A 159 6.48 -4.92 14.25
N ASP A 160 7.56 -4.23 14.60
CA ASP A 160 8.58 -4.67 15.56
C ASP A 160 8.30 -4.17 16.99
N MET A 161 7.08 -3.70 17.26
CA MET A 161 6.72 -3.18 18.59
C MET A 161 6.86 -4.24 19.69
N PRO A 162 7.14 -3.81 20.93
CA PRO A 162 7.29 -4.71 22.07
C PRO A 162 6.08 -5.62 22.30
N GLY A 163 6.34 -6.87 22.70
CA GLY A 163 5.29 -7.87 22.96
C GLY A 163 5.14 -8.94 21.86
N GLY A 164 5.86 -8.80 20.76
CA GLY A 164 5.91 -9.79 19.68
C GLY A 164 6.75 -11.03 19.99
N LYS A 165 6.91 -11.89 19.01
CA LYS A 165 7.66 -13.16 19.10
C LYS A 165 9.03 -13.10 18.42
N GLY A 166 9.18 -12.21 17.45
CA GLY A 166 10.40 -12.06 16.64
C GLY A 166 10.83 -10.61 16.49
N GLY A 167 11.49 -10.29 15.37
CA GLY A 167 11.79 -8.91 15.00
C GLY A 167 10.54 -8.20 14.51
N LEU A 168 9.95 -8.73 13.43
CA LEU A 168 8.70 -8.24 12.84
C LEU A 168 7.62 -9.30 13.01
N ASP A 169 6.49 -8.90 13.57
CA ASP A 169 5.32 -9.75 13.78
C ASP A 169 4.08 -9.17 13.08
N ILE A 170 3.08 -10.02 12.85
CA ILE A 170 1.77 -9.59 12.35
C ILE A 170 0.89 -9.27 13.55
N TRP A 171 0.38 -8.05 13.55
CA TRP A 171 -0.50 -7.51 14.58
C TRP A 171 -1.88 -7.20 14.00
N ARG A 172 -2.84 -6.99 14.85
CA ARG A 172 -4.14 -6.44 14.47
C ARG A 172 -4.69 -5.48 15.51
N VAL A 173 -5.45 -4.52 15.04
CA VAL A 173 -6.18 -3.57 15.86
C VAL A 173 -7.62 -3.47 15.35
N ARG A 174 -8.57 -3.31 16.26
CA ARG A 174 -9.97 -3.16 15.86
C ARG A 174 -10.23 -1.75 15.34
N ILE A 175 -10.92 -1.66 14.20
CA ILE A 175 -11.42 -0.40 13.66
C ILE A 175 -12.78 -0.14 14.29
N THR A 176 -12.99 1.05 14.84
CA THR A 176 -14.25 1.47 15.45
C THR A 176 -14.66 2.84 14.92
N PRO A 177 -15.94 3.24 15.04
CA PRO A 177 -16.36 4.58 14.64
C PRO A 177 -15.63 5.73 15.39
N ALA A 178 -15.07 5.43 16.56
CA ALA A 178 -14.30 6.39 17.35
C ALA A 178 -12.79 6.40 17.01
N GLY A 179 -12.33 5.55 16.08
CA GLY A 179 -10.94 5.35 15.73
C GLY A 179 -10.46 3.92 15.99
N LEU A 180 -9.16 3.75 16.19
CA LEU A 180 -8.59 2.44 16.49
C LEU A 180 -8.83 2.04 17.96
N GLY A 181 -9.12 0.77 18.17
CA GLY A 181 -9.14 0.14 19.49
C GLY A 181 -7.75 -0.10 20.06
N GLY A 182 -7.65 -0.87 21.15
CA GLY A 182 -6.36 -1.35 21.66
C GLY A 182 -5.77 -2.46 20.76
N VAL A 183 -4.45 -2.49 20.67
CA VAL A 183 -3.68 -3.55 19.97
C VAL A 183 -3.57 -4.80 20.84
#